data_4aa817e7a50f792b0c37c2bd6ebda581
#
_entry.id   4aa817e7a50f792b0c37c2bd6ebda581
#
_cell.length_a   1.000
_cell.length_b   1.000
_cell.length_c   1.000
_cell.angle_alpha   90.00
_cell.angle_beta   90.00
_cell.angle_gamma   90.00
#
_symmetry.space_group_name_H-M   'P 1'
#
loop_
_entity.id
_entity.type
_entity.pdbx_description
1 polymer ?
#
loop_
_entity_poly.entity_id
_entity_poly.type
_entity_poly.pdbx_seq_one_letter_code
_entity_poly.pdbx_strand_id
1 'polypeptide(L)'
;MEVERVIEVYLAREGIYIPEERLGTMVLELKSWLKPSLEGSGIMKTQEGDFTLIHSHYGEPYHSLSAGAIRECLEKFFNPSGLLEKVQSLKRINILDIGFGLGYNVAVAIKKLKEINPLIEIEIISLEKEVPAQIPPMPKEFRSIHKNILEKLPSFEEDGVSFKLYLGDARESIKKIKDFEAHAVFHDGFSPYRNPELWSLDFLKEIKRLMHKEGVWVSYTSSLPVRKALKELGFSLS
;
A
#
# COMPACT_ATOMS: atom_id res chain seq x y z
N MET A 1 6.08 29.33 10.48
CA MET A 1 6.16 29.43 9.02
C MET A 1 4.76 29.15 8.51
N GLU A 2 4.19 30.07 7.79
CA GLU A 2 2.85 29.85 7.24
C GLU A 2 2.92 28.80 6.15
N VAL A 3 1.97 27.86 6.17
CA VAL A 3 1.89 26.73 5.24
C VAL A 3 1.87 27.22 3.78
N GLU A 4 1.23 28.37 3.54
CA GLU A 4 1.19 29.05 2.25
C GLU A 4 2.59 29.31 1.67
N ARG A 5 3.47 29.88 2.48
CA ARG A 5 4.84 30.22 2.05
C ARG A 5 5.70 29.00 1.75
N VAL A 6 5.46 27.88 2.43
CA VAL A 6 6.17 26.62 2.16
C VAL A 6 5.71 26.05 0.82
N ILE A 7 4.42 26.09 0.54
CA ILE A 7 3.84 25.62 -0.73
C ILE A 7 4.32 26.50 -1.89
N GLU A 8 4.29 27.82 -1.74
CA GLU A 8 4.80 28.74 -2.77
C GLU A 8 6.27 28.49 -3.11
N VAL A 9 7.11 28.35 -2.09
CA VAL A 9 8.55 28.07 -2.29
C VAL A 9 8.76 26.72 -2.98
N TYR A 10 7.97 25.69 -2.63
CA TYR A 10 8.06 24.39 -3.25
C TYR A 10 7.64 24.42 -4.72
N LEU A 11 6.48 25.02 -5.00
CA LEU A 11 5.94 25.13 -6.35
C LEU A 11 6.85 25.98 -7.26
N ALA A 12 7.42 27.07 -6.75
CA ALA A 12 8.37 27.89 -7.47
C ALA A 12 9.67 27.14 -7.80
N ARG A 13 10.15 26.25 -6.91
CA ARG A 13 11.31 25.37 -7.17
C ARG A 13 11.04 24.37 -8.28
N GLU A 14 9.81 23.84 -8.35
CA GLU A 14 9.40 22.86 -9.37
C GLU A 14 8.97 23.55 -10.68
N GLY A 15 9.05 24.89 -10.77
CA GLY A 15 8.63 25.65 -11.95
C GLY A 15 7.12 25.63 -12.18
N ILE A 16 6.34 25.35 -11.14
CA ILE A 16 4.87 25.28 -11.19
C ILE A 16 4.31 26.62 -10.72
N TYR A 17 3.64 27.35 -11.61
CA TYR A 17 2.90 28.56 -11.27
C TYR A 17 1.44 28.21 -10.98
N ILE A 18 0.97 28.54 -9.76
CA ILE A 18 -0.44 28.42 -9.39
C ILE A 18 -0.96 29.85 -9.12
N PRO A 19 -2.07 30.26 -9.75
CA PRO A 19 -2.71 31.54 -9.45
C PRO A 19 -3.09 31.64 -7.96
N GLU A 20 -2.94 32.83 -7.38
CA GLU A 20 -3.12 33.11 -5.95
C GLU A 20 -4.50 32.64 -5.42
N GLU A 21 -5.55 32.80 -6.23
CA GLU A 21 -6.92 32.32 -5.94
C GLU A 21 -6.98 30.78 -5.78
N ARG A 22 -6.24 30.03 -6.55
CA ARG A 22 -6.15 28.56 -6.43
C ARG A 22 -5.26 28.12 -5.27
N LEU A 23 -4.20 28.86 -5.01
CA LEU A 23 -3.31 28.57 -3.89
C LEU A 23 -4.07 28.68 -2.56
N GLY A 24 -4.88 29.73 -2.39
CA GLY A 24 -5.74 29.88 -1.21
C GLY A 24 -6.72 28.72 -1.00
N THR A 25 -7.34 28.23 -2.06
CA THR A 25 -8.24 27.07 -2.02
C THR A 25 -7.49 25.79 -1.64
N MET A 26 -6.34 25.53 -2.26
CA MET A 26 -5.49 24.36 -1.93
C MET A 26 -5.00 24.40 -0.48
N VAL A 27 -4.62 25.58 0.02
CA VAL A 27 -4.19 25.74 1.42
C VAL A 27 -5.34 25.49 2.39
N LEU A 28 -6.54 25.94 2.06
CA LEU A 28 -7.73 25.65 2.88
C LEU A 28 -8.09 24.17 2.88
N GLU A 29 -8.00 23.52 1.75
CA GLU A 29 -8.19 22.07 1.64
C GLU A 29 -7.12 21.32 2.43
N LEU A 30 -5.84 21.65 2.26
CA LEU A 30 -4.74 21.08 3.03
C LEU A 30 -4.88 21.33 4.54
N LYS A 31 -5.28 22.55 4.94
CA LYS A 31 -5.57 22.87 6.35
C LYS A 31 -6.77 22.08 6.88
N SER A 32 -7.79 21.83 6.06
CA SER A 32 -8.93 20.99 6.46
C SER A 32 -8.52 19.52 6.64
N TRP A 33 -7.55 19.05 5.85
CA TRP A 33 -6.98 17.71 5.97
C TRP A 33 -6.01 17.56 7.14
N LEU A 34 -5.27 18.62 7.47
CA LEU A 34 -4.26 18.61 8.55
C LEU A 34 -4.84 18.92 9.95
N LYS A 35 -5.98 19.59 10.04
CA LYS A 35 -6.56 20.01 11.31
C LYS A 35 -6.98 18.90 12.28
N PRO A 36 -7.43 17.71 11.85
CA PRO A 36 -7.84 16.67 12.77
C PRO A 36 -6.70 15.80 13.33
N SER A 37 -5.49 15.88 12.77
CA SER A 37 -4.43 14.91 13.04
C SER A 37 -3.53 15.22 14.24
N LEU A 38 -3.67 16.39 14.86
CA LEU A 38 -2.79 16.82 15.97
C LEU A 38 -3.40 16.64 17.37
N GLU A 39 -4.69 16.32 17.48
CA GLU A 39 -5.36 16.06 18.75
C GLU A 39 -6.11 14.73 18.70
N GLY A 40 -5.41 13.60 18.87
CA GLY A 40 -6.06 12.30 18.93
C GLY A 40 -5.22 11.13 18.39
N SER A 41 -5.86 9.99 18.19
CA SER A 41 -5.24 8.74 17.72
C SER A 41 -4.69 8.75 16.29
N GLY A 42 -4.76 9.86 15.55
CA GLY A 42 -4.41 9.93 14.13
C GLY A 42 -5.40 9.21 13.20
N ILE A 43 -6.44 8.58 13.75
CA ILE A 43 -7.48 7.89 12.98
C ILE A 43 -8.39 8.89 12.31
N MET A 44 -8.58 8.73 11.01
CA MET A 44 -9.44 9.59 10.19
C MET A 44 -10.51 8.78 9.46
N LYS A 45 -11.69 9.36 9.35
CA LYS A 45 -12.76 8.82 8.53
C LYS A 45 -12.57 9.31 7.09
N THR A 46 -12.66 8.38 6.14
CA THR A 46 -12.59 8.71 4.71
C THR A 46 -13.94 9.23 4.19
N GLN A 47 -13.97 9.74 2.97
CA GLN A 47 -15.22 10.18 2.33
C GLN A 47 -16.20 9.01 2.09
N GLU A 48 -15.69 7.79 1.90
CA GLU A 48 -16.49 6.58 1.74
C GLU A 48 -16.99 6.00 3.09
N GLY A 49 -16.58 6.59 4.21
CA GLY A 49 -17.06 6.26 5.54
C GLY A 49 -16.27 5.18 6.28
N ASP A 50 -15.29 4.57 5.66
CA ASP A 50 -14.28 3.72 6.32
C ASP A 50 -13.19 4.56 7.00
N PHE A 51 -12.17 3.93 7.56
CA PHE A 51 -11.17 4.62 8.36
C PHE A 51 -9.76 4.35 7.85
N THR A 52 -8.89 5.36 8.00
CA THR A 52 -7.45 5.26 7.83
C THR A 52 -6.73 5.90 9.01
N LEU A 53 -5.40 5.82 9.02
CA LEU A 53 -4.52 6.42 10.01
C LEU A 53 -3.53 7.35 9.30
N ILE A 54 -3.16 8.46 9.92
CA ILE A 54 -2.04 9.28 9.44
C ILE A 54 -0.76 8.82 10.12
N HIS A 55 0.26 8.52 9.32
CA HIS A 55 1.57 8.14 9.85
C HIS A 55 2.28 9.34 10.44
N SER A 56 2.66 9.28 11.72
CA SER A 56 3.22 10.41 12.47
C SER A 56 4.54 10.93 11.88
N HIS A 57 5.39 10.05 11.35
CA HIS A 57 6.70 10.43 10.79
C HIS A 57 6.58 10.93 9.35
N TYR A 58 5.82 10.25 8.49
CA TYR A 58 5.70 10.61 7.08
C TYR A 58 4.67 11.72 6.83
N GLY A 59 3.70 11.91 7.74
CA GLY A 59 2.63 12.90 7.61
C GLY A 59 1.64 12.58 6.48
N GLU A 60 1.65 11.35 5.99
CA GLU A 60 0.74 10.85 4.94
C GLU A 60 -0.26 9.86 5.54
N PRO A 61 -1.50 9.80 5.03
CA PRO A 61 -2.43 8.75 5.39
C PRO A 61 -1.98 7.41 4.79
N TYR A 62 -2.24 6.31 5.50
CA TYR A 62 -1.99 4.96 4.99
C TYR A 62 -2.86 4.62 3.78
N HIS A 63 -4.05 5.19 3.70
CA HIS A 63 -4.97 5.02 2.57
C HIS A 63 -5.64 6.34 2.22
N SER A 64 -6.11 6.45 0.98
CA SER A 64 -6.71 7.66 0.44
C SER A 64 -7.93 8.13 1.24
N LEU A 65 -7.89 9.37 1.71
CA LEU A 65 -9.02 10.00 2.39
C LEU A 65 -10.19 10.27 1.45
N SER A 66 -9.92 10.57 0.18
CA SER A 66 -10.96 10.88 -0.82
C SER A 66 -11.54 9.64 -1.49
N ALA A 67 -10.71 8.66 -1.82
CA ALA A 67 -11.18 7.43 -2.48
C ALA A 67 -11.77 6.40 -1.52
N GLY A 68 -11.43 6.48 -0.22
CA GLY A 68 -11.74 5.44 0.75
C GLY A 68 -10.69 4.34 0.79
N ALA A 69 -10.46 3.79 1.98
CA ALA A 69 -9.40 2.82 2.20
C ALA A 69 -9.67 1.48 1.47
N ILE A 70 -10.88 0.96 1.60
CA ILE A 70 -11.23 -0.33 0.96
C ILE A 70 -11.31 -0.19 -0.55
N ARG A 71 -11.87 0.90 -1.04
CA ARG A 71 -11.95 1.16 -2.47
C ARG A 71 -10.55 1.28 -3.09
N GLU A 72 -9.62 1.93 -2.42
CA GLU A 72 -8.23 1.99 -2.86
C GLU A 72 -7.59 0.60 -2.92
N CYS A 73 -7.73 -0.23 -1.87
CA CYS A 73 -7.26 -1.62 -1.87
C CYS A 73 -7.80 -2.42 -3.06
N LEU A 74 -9.06 -2.23 -3.40
CA LEU A 74 -9.70 -2.91 -4.53
C LEU A 74 -9.24 -2.35 -5.87
N GLU A 75 -9.31 -1.03 -6.08
CA GLU A 75 -9.11 -0.42 -7.40
C GLU A 75 -7.64 -0.24 -7.78
N LYS A 76 -6.74 -0.06 -6.81
CA LYS A 76 -5.31 0.17 -7.06
C LYS A 76 -4.47 -1.08 -6.90
N PHE A 77 -4.91 -2.05 -6.11
CA PHE A 77 -4.11 -3.24 -5.79
C PHE A 77 -4.77 -4.53 -6.25
N PHE A 78 -5.93 -4.89 -5.73
CA PHE A 78 -6.52 -6.20 -6.00
C PHE A 78 -6.98 -6.37 -7.46
N ASN A 79 -7.84 -5.50 -7.96
CA ASN A 79 -8.41 -5.64 -9.31
C ASN A 79 -7.34 -5.59 -10.42
N PRO A 80 -6.37 -4.63 -10.42
CA PRO A 80 -5.38 -4.58 -11.49
C PRO A 80 -4.28 -5.65 -11.37
N SER A 81 -4.23 -6.43 -10.30
CA SER A 81 -3.18 -7.43 -10.07
C SER A 81 -3.28 -8.70 -10.93
N GLY A 82 -4.39 -8.89 -11.64
CA GLY A 82 -4.66 -10.11 -12.40
C GLY A 82 -4.97 -11.34 -11.53
N LEU A 83 -5.21 -11.14 -10.23
CA LEU A 83 -5.50 -12.25 -9.32
C LEU A 83 -6.89 -12.85 -9.54
N LEU A 84 -7.84 -12.05 -10.05
CA LEU A 84 -9.19 -12.52 -10.39
C LEU A 84 -9.20 -13.61 -11.45
N GLU A 85 -8.31 -13.50 -12.44
CA GLU A 85 -8.14 -14.49 -13.49
C GLU A 85 -7.32 -15.68 -12.99
N LYS A 86 -6.23 -15.41 -12.28
CA LYS A 86 -5.29 -16.44 -11.79
C LYS A 86 -5.95 -17.41 -10.81
N VAL A 87 -6.84 -16.95 -9.94
CA VAL A 87 -7.52 -17.78 -8.94
C VAL A 87 -8.42 -18.86 -9.55
N GLN A 88 -8.84 -18.68 -10.82
CA GLN A 88 -9.66 -19.65 -11.53
C GLN A 88 -8.85 -20.81 -12.09
N SER A 89 -7.55 -20.63 -12.33
CA SER A 89 -6.68 -21.61 -12.99
C SER A 89 -5.59 -22.18 -12.09
N LEU A 90 -5.16 -21.41 -11.09
CA LEU A 90 -4.11 -21.82 -10.16
C LEU A 90 -4.69 -22.51 -8.91
N LYS A 91 -3.91 -23.42 -8.34
CA LYS A 91 -4.20 -24.02 -7.03
C LYS A 91 -3.64 -23.20 -5.86
N ARG A 92 -2.62 -22.37 -6.15
CA ARG A 92 -1.93 -21.54 -5.17
C ARG A 92 -1.68 -20.14 -5.73
N ILE A 93 -1.89 -19.13 -4.91
CA ILE A 93 -1.59 -17.73 -5.18
C ILE A 93 -0.55 -17.25 -4.19
N ASN A 94 0.53 -16.66 -4.69
CA ASN A 94 1.55 -16.01 -3.87
C ASN A 94 1.51 -14.49 -4.07
N ILE A 95 1.48 -13.74 -2.97
CA ILE A 95 1.42 -12.27 -2.98
C ILE A 95 2.61 -11.75 -2.16
N LEU A 96 3.37 -10.83 -2.76
CA LEU A 96 4.36 -10.02 -2.05
C LEU A 96 3.73 -8.64 -1.77
N ASP A 97 3.63 -8.29 -0.51
CA ASP A 97 3.01 -7.07 -0.02
C ASP A 97 4.09 -6.15 0.59
N ILE A 98 4.33 -5.01 -0.03
CA ILE A 98 5.32 -4.02 0.38
C ILE A 98 4.62 -2.85 1.04
N GLY A 99 4.78 -2.72 2.36
CA GLY A 99 4.02 -1.78 3.19
C GLY A 99 2.73 -2.42 3.69
N PHE A 100 2.85 -3.34 4.68
CA PHE A 100 1.68 -3.96 5.32
C PHE A 100 0.73 -2.92 5.92
N GLY A 101 1.30 -1.85 6.52
CA GLY A 101 0.56 -0.73 7.07
C GLY A 101 -0.53 -1.16 8.05
N LEU A 102 -1.78 -0.92 7.68
CA LEU A 102 -2.96 -1.31 8.46
C LEU A 102 -3.41 -2.76 8.20
N GLY A 103 -2.79 -3.47 7.27
CA GLY A 103 -3.15 -4.83 6.89
C GLY A 103 -4.39 -4.95 5.98
N TYR A 104 -4.85 -3.83 5.42
CA TYR A 104 -6.09 -3.81 4.63
C TYR A 104 -5.95 -4.50 3.29
N ASN A 105 -4.84 -4.29 2.57
CA ASN A 105 -4.57 -4.97 1.30
C ASN A 105 -4.57 -6.50 1.47
N VAL A 106 -3.93 -6.99 2.53
CA VAL A 106 -3.87 -8.42 2.86
C VAL A 106 -5.26 -8.97 3.16
N ALA A 107 -6.04 -8.28 4.01
CA ALA A 107 -7.39 -8.72 4.37
C ALA A 107 -8.34 -8.75 3.17
N VAL A 108 -8.27 -7.73 2.30
CA VAL A 108 -9.04 -7.66 1.05
C VAL A 108 -8.67 -8.81 0.11
N ALA A 109 -7.36 -9.05 -0.09
CA ALA A 109 -6.89 -10.11 -0.98
C ALA A 109 -7.34 -11.48 -0.52
N ILE A 110 -7.15 -11.83 0.76
CA ILE A 110 -7.57 -13.13 1.31
C ILE A 110 -9.07 -13.31 1.12
N LYS A 111 -9.87 -12.30 1.54
CA LYS A 111 -11.33 -12.41 1.44
C LYS A 111 -11.78 -12.61 -0.01
N LYS A 112 -11.30 -11.77 -0.92
CA LYS A 112 -11.72 -11.83 -2.33
C LYS A 112 -11.30 -13.13 -3.02
N LEU A 113 -10.10 -13.61 -2.78
CA LEU A 113 -9.66 -14.88 -3.34
C LEU A 113 -10.46 -16.06 -2.80
N LYS A 114 -10.75 -16.11 -1.50
CA LYS A 114 -11.56 -17.15 -0.87
C LYS A 114 -13.05 -17.10 -1.25
N GLU A 115 -13.59 -15.92 -1.57
CA GLU A 115 -14.94 -15.77 -2.11
C GLU A 115 -15.07 -16.42 -3.51
N ILE A 116 -14.01 -16.34 -4.35
CA ILE A 116 -14.01 -16.91 -5.70
C ILE A 116 -13.71 -18.41 -5.67
N ASN A 117 -12.69 -18.79 -4.92
CA ASN A 117 -12.28 -20.19 -4.77
C ASN A 117 -11.95 -20.48 -3.28
N PRO A 118 -12.91 -21.05 -2.53
CA PRO A 118 -12.69 -21.39 -1.12
C PRO A 118 -11.51 -22.33 -0.84
N LEU A 119 -11.13 -23.14 -1.84
CA LEU A 119 -10.05 -24.13 -1.72
C LEU A 119 -8.68 -23.60 -2.17
N ILE A 120 -8.59 -22.35 -2.66
CA ILE A 120 -7.32 -21.78 -3.09
C ILE A 120 -6.33 -21.71 -1.92
N GLU A 121 -5.11 -22.17 -2.14
CA GLU A 121 -4.00 -21.90 -1.23
C GLU A 121 -3.47 -20.49 -1.48
N ILE A 122 -3.24 -19.75 -0.42
CA ILE A 122 -2.73 -18.38 -0.49
C ILE A 122 -1.48 -18.27 0.38
N GLU A 123 -0.39 -17.83 -0.22
CA GLU A 123 0.81 -17.48 0.51
C GLU A 123 1.08 -15.99 0.38
N ILE A 124 1.18 -15.29 1.51
CA ILE A 124 1.45 -13.85 1.53
C ILE A 124 2.69 -13.60 2.37
N ILE A 125 3.64 -12.91 1.77
CA ILE A 125 4.78 -12.32 2.47
C ILE A 125 4.61 -10.82 2.46
N SER A 126 4.51 -10.22 3.66
CA SER A 126 4.45 -8.77 3.83
C SER A 126 5.76 -8.23 4.41
N LEU A 127 6.14 -7.03 3.99
CA LEU A 127 7.25 -6.26 4.54
C LEU A 127 6.71 -4.98 5.17
N GLU A 128 7.12 -4.71 6.41
CA GLU A 128 6.73 -3.48 7.12
C GLU A 128 7.85 -3.04 8.07
N LYS A 129 8.05 -1.75 8.19
CA LYS A 129 9.02 -1.20 9.12
C LYS A 129 8.57 -1.37 10.56
N GLU A 130 7.32 -0.98 10.82
CA GLU A 130 6.67 -1.07 12.13
C GLU A 130 5.14 -1.11 11.95
N VAL A 131 4.46 -1.90 12.73
CA VAL A 131 2.99 -1.95 12.74
C VAL A 131 2.47 -0.88 13.68
N PRO A 132 1.50 -0.04 13.26
CA PRO A 132 0.92 0.98 14.13
C PRO A 132 0.31 0.40 15.40
N ALA A 133 0.53 1.07 16.53
CA ALA A 133 -0.01 0.65 17.83
C ALA A 133 -1.55 0.66 17.87
N GLN A 134 -2.17 1.50 17.05
CA GLN A 134 -3.62 1.59 16.91
C GLN A 134 -3.98 1.42 15.45
N ILE A 135 -4.76 0.41 15.15
CA ILE A 135 -5.26 0.14 13.80
C ILE A 135 -6.79 0.26 13.84
N PRO A 136 -7.36 1.17 13.02
CA PRO A 136 -8.81 1.31 12.96
C PRO A 136 -9.46 0.04 12.39
N PRO A 137 -10.69 -0.29 12.83
CA PRO A 137 -11.38 -1.47 12.36
C PRO A 137 -11.80 -1.31 10.90
N MET A 138 -11.63 -2.36 10.11
CA MET A 138 -12.21 -2.44 8.77
C MET A 138 -13.75 -2.49 8.80
N PRO A 139 -14.41 -2.17 7.68
CA PRO A 139 -15.84 -2.41 7.49
C PRO A 139 -16.23 -3.85 7.84
N LYS A 140 -17.52 -4.03 8.24
CA LYS A 140 -18.04 -5.29 8.79
C LYS A 140 -17.67 -6.53 7.96
N GLU A 141 -17.69 -6.40 6.65
CA GLU A 141 -17.43 -7.49 5.70
C GLU A 141 -15.99 -8.03 5.73
N PHE A 142 -14.99 -7.20 6.10
CA PHE A 142 -13.58 -7.58 6.20
C PHE A 142 -13.12 -7.77 7.64
N ARG A 143 -13.89 -7.32 8.62
CA ARG A 143 -13.48 -7.19 10.03
C ARG A 143 -12.98 -8.49 10.64
N SER A 144 -13.64 -9.61 10.36
CA SER A 144 -13.27 -10.91 10.94
C SER A 144 -11.88 -11.36 10.45
N ILE A 145 -11.65 -11.30 9.14
CA ILE A 145 -10.35 -11.67 8.55
C ILE A 145 -9.26 -10.73 9.03
N HIS A 146 -9.51 -9.43 9.00
CA HIS A 146 -8.55 -8.43 9.45
C HIS A 146 -8.15 -8.61 10.92
N LYS A 147 -9.13 -8.80 11.80
CA LYS A 147 -8.89 -9.06 13.22
C LYS A 147 -8.03 -10.32 13.40
N ASN A 148 -8.36 -11.41 12.70
CA ASN A 148 -7.61 -12.66 12.75
C ASN A 148 -6.14 -12.48 12.33
N ILE A 149 -5.90 -11.70 11.26
CA ILE A 149 -4.54 -11.37 10.82
C ILE A 149 -3.77 -10.63 11.92
N LEU A 150 -4.36 -9.56 12.49
CA LEU A 150 -3.70 -8.73 13.50
C LEU A 150 -3.40 -9.49 14.80
N GLU A 151 -4.29 -10.37 15.22
CA GLU A 151 -4.11 -11.19 16.44
C GLU A 151 -3.02 -12.25 16.29
N LYS A 152 -2.69 -12.64 15.06
CA LYS A 152 -1.73 -13.71 14.77
C LYS A 152 -0.40 -13.22 14.18
N LEU A 153 -0.17 -11.91 14.17
CA LEU A 153 1.13 -11.38 13.76
C LEU A 153 2.28 -11.97 14.60
N PRO A 154 3.46 -12.21 14.05
CA PRO A 154 3.88 -11.87 12.68
C PRO A 154 3.64 -12.99 11.64
N SER A 155 3.08 -14.13 12.00
CA SER A 155 2.85 -15.22 11.05
C SER A 155 1.76 -16.17 11.51
N PHE A 156 1.06 -16.74 10.53
CA PHE A 156 0.10 -17.82 10.76
C PHE A 156 -0.03 -18.73 9.53
N GLU A 157 -0.54 -19.93 9.75
CA GLU A 157 -0.95 -20.86 8.70
C GLU A 157 -2.28 -21.48 9.11
N GLU A 158 -3.34 -21.15 8.38
CA GLU A 158 -4.71 -21.55 8.69
C GLU A 158 -5.61 -21.47 7.44
N ASP A 159 -6.54 -22.41 7.30
CA ASP A 159 -7.54 -22.43 6.24
C ASP A 159 -6.96 -22.27 4.81
N GLY A 160 -5.77 -22.85 4.58
CA GLY A 160 -5.05 -22.73 3.31
C GLY A 160 -4.50 -21.31 3.06
N VAL A 161 -4.33 -20.51 4.10
CA VAL A 161 -3.63 -19.23 4.05
C VAL A 161 -2.37 -19.32 4.90
N SER A 162 -1.22 -19.09 4.26
CA SER A 162 0.08 -18.90 4.92
C SER A 162 0.45 -17.43 4.83
N PHE A 163 0.65 -16.78 5.97
CA PHE A 163 1.01 -15.37 6.07
C PHE A 163 2.28 -15.21 6.89
N LYS A 164 3.18 -14.34 6.41
CA LYS A 164 4.38 -13.96 7.13
C LYS A 164 4.71 -12.48 6.96
N LEU A 165 4.85 -11.79 8.08
CA LEU A 165 5.28 -10.40 8.15
C LEU A 165 6.76 -10.32 8.57
N TYR A 166 7.58 -9.70 7.73
CA TYR A 166 8.93 -9.30 8.08
C TYR A 166 8.94 -7.87 8.59
N LEU A 167 9.25 -7.69 9.86
CA LEU A 167 9.39 -6.38 10.48
C LEU A 167 10.83 -5.85 10.33
N GLY A 168 10.93 -4.53 10.10
CA GLY A 168 12.19 -3.82 9.95
C GLY A 168 12.39 -3.22 8.56
N ASP A 169 13.62 -2.90 8.21
CA ASP A 169 13.94 -2.33 6.90
C ASP A 169 13.63 -3.32 5.78
N ALA A 170 12.69 -2.95 4.90
CA ALA A 170 12.25 -3.80 3.81
C ALA A 170 13.39 -4.16 2.84
N ARG A 171 14.40 -3.28 2.67
CA ARG A 171 15.57 -3.52 1.83
C ARG A 171 16.44 -4.67 2.35
N GLU A 172 16.47 -4.86 3.65
CA GLU A 172 17.18 -5.98 4.29
C GLU A 172 16.28 -7.21 4.41
N SER A 173 15.01 -7.01 4.65
CA SER A 173 14.05 -8.10 4.80
C SER A 173 13.81 -8.83 3.48
N ILE A 174 13.71 -8.13 2.36
CA ILE A 174 13.47 -8.72 1.03
C ILE A 174 14.59 -9.67 0.59
N LYS A 175 15.84 -9.41 1.00
CA LYS A 175 17.00 -10.26 0.70
C LYS A 175 16.95 -11.62 1.39
N LYS A 176 16.20 -11.72 2.48
CA LYS A 176 16.03 -12.96 3.26
C LYS A 176 14.99 -13.89 2.65
N ILE A 177 14.14 -13.40 1.75
CA ILE A 177 13.12 -14.18 1.09
C ILE A 177 13.77 -15.06 0.02
N LYS A 178 13.57 -16.38 0.15
CA LYS A 178 14.06 -17.41 -0.77
C LYS A 178 12.88 -18.28 -1.20
N ASP A 179 13.01 -18.93 -2.35
CA ASP A 179 12.07 -19.94 -2.84
C ASP A 179 10.61 -19.43 -2.88
N PHE A 180 10.43 -18.15 -3.26
CA PHE A 180 9.14 -17.50 -3.36
C PHE A 180 9.01 -16.81 -4.73
N GLU A 181 7.89 -17.06 -5.41
CA GLU A 181 7.56 -16.46 -6.70
C GLU A 181 6.18 -15.79 -6.62
N ALA A 182 6.17 -14.45 -6.54
CA ALA A 182 4.96 -13.65 -6.43
C ALA A 182 4.15 -13.63 -7.73
N HIS A 183 2.90 -14.06 -7.68
CA HIS A 183 1.93 -13.87 -8.77
C HIS A 183 1.41 -12.43 -8.82
N ALA A 184 1.40 -11.74 -7.68
CA ALA A 184 1.12 -10.31 -7.58
C ALA A 184 2.06 -9.66 -6.55
N VAL A 185 2.47 -8.43 -6.85
CA VAL A 185 3.18 -7.57 -5.91
C VAL A 185 2.30 -6.35 -5.64
N PHE A 186 1.91 -6.15 -4.40
CA PHE A 186 1.27 -4.94 -3.92
C PHE A 186 2.35 -4.02 -3.37
N HIS A 187 2.65 -2.94 -4.07
CA HIS A 187 3.69 -2.00 -3.66
C HIS A 187 3.04 -0.73 -3.11
N ASP A 188 2.79 -0.73 -1.82
CA ASP A 188 2.03 0.28 -1.09
C ASP A 188 2.88 1.01 -0.04
N GLY A 189 4.13 1.31 -0.38
CA GLY A 189 4.97 2.21 0.44
C GLY A 189 4.44 3.65 0.38
N PHE A 190 4.79 4.48 1.38
CA PHE A 190 4.52 5.92 1.31
C PHE A 190 5.14 6.54 0.05
N SER A 191 4.68 7.74 -0.32
CA SER A 191 5.04 8.34 -1.61
C SER A 191 6.56 8.32 -1.87
N PRO A 192 7.00 8.23 -3.14
CA PRO A 192 8.42 8.26 -3.49
C PRO A 192 9.16 9.49 -2.95
N TYR A 193 8.45 10.55 -2.65
CA TYR A 193 9.00 11.74 -2.04
C TYR A 193 9.26 11.56 -0.53
N ARG A 194 8.41 10.84 0.17
CA ARG A 194 8.48 10.63 1.63
C ARG A 194 9.28 9.39 2.02
N ASN A 195 9.26 8.38 1.17
CA ASN A 195 9.87 7.07 1.43
C ASN A 195 10.67 6.57 0.20
N PRO A 196 11.64 7.38 -0.32
CA PRO A 196 12.33 7.12 -1.59
C PRO A 196 13.06 5.78 -1.62
N GLU A 197 13.50 5.25 -0.49
CA GLU A 197 14.24 4.00 -0.40
C GLU A 197 13.45 2.79 -0.93
N LEU A 198 12.13 2.76 -0.77
CA LEU A 198 11.29 1.68 -1.30
C LEU A 198 11.06 1.76 -2.83
N TRP A 199 11.40 2.90 -3.43
CA TRP A 199 11.24 3.15 -4.87
C TRP A 199 12.58 3.16 -5.62
N SER A 200 13.67 2.84 -4.93
CA SER A 200 15.01 2.78 -5.52
C SER A 200 15.11 1.64 -6.53
N LEU A 201 15.96 1.83 -7.55
CA LEU A 201 16.21 0.81 -8.58
C LEU A 201 16.65 -0.52 -7.96
N ASP A 202 17.51 -0.46 -6.92
CA ASP A 202 18.01 -1.68 -6.27
C ASP A 202 16.91 -2.42 -5.51
N PHE A 203 16.00 -1.72 -4.85
CA PHE A 203 14.86 -2.35 -4.20
C PHE A 203 13.88 -2.96 -5.22
N LEU A 204 13.61 -2.24 -6.32
CA LEU A 204 12.77 -2.74 -7.42
C LEU A 204 13.39 -3.98 -8.12
N LYS A 205 14.73 -4.09 -8.19
CA LYS A 205 15.42 -5.31 -8.67
C LYS A 205 15.15 -6.50 -7.76
N GLU A 206 15.18 -6.31 -6.43
CA GLU A 206 14.87 -7.37 -5.48
C GLU A 206 13.41 -7.81 -5.58
N ILE A 207 12.48 -6.86 -5.75
CA ILE A 207 11.07 -7.19 -6.03
C ILE A 207 10.97 -8.04 -7.30
N LYS A 208 11.61 -7.61 -8.39
CA LYS A 208 11.60 -8.36 -9.66
C LYS A 208 12.17 -9.77 -9.52
N ARG A 209 13.22 -9.97 -8.72
CA ARG A 209 13.79 -11.28 -8.42
C ARG A 209 12.78 -12.27 -7.82
N LEU A 210 11.83 -11.74 -7.03
CA LEU A 210 10.79 -12.52 -6.35
C LEU A 210 9.49 -12.65 -7.15
N MET A 211 9.43 -12.10 -8.36
CA MET A 211 8.21 -12.17 -9.17
C MET A 211 8.22 -13.41 -10.06
N HIS A 212 7.08 -14.09 -10.12
CA HIS A 212 6.82 -15.06 -11.18
C HIS A 212 6.89 -14.37 -12.55
N LYS A 213 7.28 -15.10 -13.60
CA LYS A 213 7.41 -14.54 -14.97
C LYS A 213 6.14 -13.85 -15.49
N GLU A 214 4.98 -14.30 -15.04
CA GLU A 214 3.66 -13.73 -15.35
C GLU A 214 3.08 -12.94 -14.16
N GLY A 215 3.94 -12.59 -13.20
CA GLY A 215 3.56 -11.80 -12.03
C GLY A 215 3.24 -10.35 -12.43
N VAL A 216 2.28 -9.77 -11.73
CA VAL A 216 1.86 -8.38 -11.92
C VAL A 216 2.29 -7.54 -10.73
N TRP A 217 2.99 -6.45 -11.01
CA TRP A 217 3.32 -5.43 -10.01
C TRP A 217 2.29 -4.31 -10.08
N VAL A 218 1.68 -3.97 -8.96
CA VAL A 218 0.69 -2.91 -8.84
C VAL A 218 1.06 -1.90 -7.76
N SER A 219 0.72 -0.64 -7.99
CA SER A 219 0.91 0.46 -7.06
C SER A 219 -0.02 1.62 -7.38
N TYR A 220 -0.23 2.50 -6.43
CA TYR A 220 -0.97 3.75 -6.62
C TYR A 220 -0.14 4.85 -7.30
N THR A 221 1.21 4.70 -7.33
CA THR A 221 2.10 5.77 -7.79
C THR A 221 2.11 5.94 -9.31
N SER A 222 2.03 7.19 -9.76
CA SER A 222 2.25 7.59 -11.16
C SER A 222 3.60 8.26 -11.39
N SER A 223 4.51 8.21 -10.42
CA SER A 223 5.83 8.87 -10.43
C SER A 223 6.64 8.51 -11.68
N LEU A 224 7.06 9.52 -12.44
CA LEU A 224 7.89 9.32 -13.64
C LEU A 224 9.24 8.65 -13.34
N PRO A 225 9.99 9.01 -12.29
CA PRO A 225 11.21 8.28 -11.91
C PRO A 225 10.97 6.80 -11.65
N VAL A 226 9.90 6.44 -10.93
CA VAL A 226 9.54 5.04 -10.68
C VAL A 226 9.20 4.32 -11.99
N ARG A 227 8.38 4.94 -12.84
CA ARG A 227 8.04 4.37 -14.16
C ARG A 227 9.28 4.16 -15.05
N LYS A 228 10.26 5.07 -15.02
CA LYS A 228 11.53 4.90 -15.73
C LYS A 228 12.33 3.71 -15.18
N ALA A 229 12.46 3.61 -13.85
CA ALA A 229 13.16 2.51 -13.22
C ALA A 229 12.52 1.14 -13.53
N LEU A 230 11.19 1.05 -13.51
CA LEU A 230 10.47 -0.16 -13.89
C LEU A 230 10.73 -0.54 -15.37
N LYS A 231 10.71 0.43 -16.29
CA LYS A 231 11.05 0.18 -17.71
C LYS A 231 12.48 -0.30 -17.89
N GLU A 232 13.45 0.29 -17.18
CA GLU A 232 14.85 -0.13 -17.19
C GLU A 232 15.00 -1.58 -16.72
N LEU A 233 14.19 -1.98 -15.76
CA LEU A 233 14.12 -3.37 -15.28
C LEU A 233 13.33 -4.30 -16.20
N GLY A 234 12.79 -3.80 -17.31
CA GLY A 234 12.07 -4.60 -18.31
C GLY A 234 10.62 -4.92 -17.94
N PHE A 235 9.97 -4.08 -17.13
CA PHE A 235 8.53 -4.16 -16.92
C PHE A 235 7.77 -3.54 -18.09
N SER A 236 6.70 -4.20 -18.52
CA SER A 236 5.68 -3.60 -19.38
C SER A 236 4.73 -2.78 -18.50
N LEU A 237 4.50 -1.51 -18.89
CA LEU A 237 3.64 -0.61 -18.11
C LEU A 237 2.35 -0.35 -18.87
N SER A 238 1.23 -0.50 -18.19
CA SER A 238 -0.10 -0.11 -18.65
C SER A 238 -0.55 1.21 -18.00
#